data_2ab39dba4e1162a6de79de1ef84f7c3b
#
_entry.id   2ab39dba4e1162a6de79de1ef84f7c3b
#
_cell.length_a   1.000
_cell.length_b   1.000
_cell.length_c   1.000
_cell.angle_alpha   90.00
_cell.angle_beta   90.00
_cell.angle_gamma   90.00
#
_symmetry.space_group_name_H-M   'P 1'
#
loop_
_entity.id
_entity.type
_entity.pdbx_description
1 polymer ?
#
loop_
_entity_poly.entity_id
_entity_poly.type
_entity_poly.pdbx_seq_one_letter_code
_entity_poly.pdbx_strand_id
1 'polypeptide(L)'
;MNTNILETPPNIHRNARETEQLALEFILPKVKKMRLRVLKSIASAGWTRGKTGSEVVNDIDGYIVSVRPRITELNEYGLITPGEKRKNARGSYELSWLITSKGKQVAEMNDE
;
A
#
# COMPACT_ATOMS: atom_id res chain seq x y z
N MET A 1 -27.89 -3.80 -10.77
CA MET A 1 -27.73 -3.19 -10.68
C MET A 1 -27.37 -2.95 -10.58
N ASN A 2 -27.55 -3.53 -11.06
CA ASN A 2 -27.36 -3.19 -11.03
C ASN A 2 -26.86 -3.29 -11.02
N THR A 3 -26.81 -3.67 -11.21
CA THR A 3 -26.69 -3.55 -11.15
C THR A 3 -26.37 -3.64 -11.26
N ASN A 4 -26.56 -3.89 -11.53
CA ASN A 4 -26.56 -3.74 -11.58
C ASN A 4 -26.18 -3.82 -11.74
N ILE A 5 -26.25 -4.07 -11.92
CA ILE A 5 -26.29 -3.90 -11.87
C ILE A 5 -26.11 -4.03 -12.04
N LEU A 6 -26.30 -4.25 -12.29
CA LEU A 6 -26.36 -4.08 -12.33
C LEU A 6 -26.23 -4.14 -12.36
N GLU A 7 -26.39 -4.17 -12.47
CA GLU A 7 -26.39 -4.08 -12.38
C GLU A 7 -26.10 -4.26 -12.15
N THR A 8 -26.23 -3.78 -11.84
CA THR A 8 -25.85 -4.25 -11.54
C THR A 8 -26.40 -4.88 -10.65
N PRO A 9 -26.10 -5.68 -10.43
CA PRO A 9 -26.88 -6.55 -9.59
C PRO A 9 -26.29 -6.74 -8.21
N PRO A 10 -27.06 -7.13 -7.15
CA PRO A 10 -26.51 -7.31 -5.80
C PRO A 10 -25.44 -8.37 -5.70
N ASN A 11 -25.50 -9.37 -6.53
CA ASN A 11 -24.50 -10.43 -6.56
C ASN A 11 -23.10 -9.91 -6.88
N ILE A 12 -23.04 -8.80 -7.56
CA ILE A 12 -21.76 -8.21 -7.92
C ILE A 12 -20.98 -7.82 -6.66
N HIS A 13 -21.65 -7.30 -5.67
CA HIS A 13 -20.99 -6.90 -4.42
C HIS A 13 -20.42 -8.10 -3.67
N ARG A 14 -21.17 -9.18 -3.62
CA ARG A 14 -20.69 -10.39 -2.97
C ARG A 14 -19.50 -10.97 -3.71
N ASN A 15 -19.59 -11.00 -5.03
CA ASN A 15 -18.48 -11.50 -5.84
C ASN A 15 -17.24 -10.64 -5.68
N ALA A 16 -17.41 -9.33 -5.54
CA ALA A 16 -16.29 -8.43 -5.32
C ALA A 16 -15.59 -8.75 -4.01
N ARG A 17 -16.31 -9.07 -2.93
CA ARG A 17 -15.70 -9.43 -1.67
C ARG A 17 -14.88 -10.71 -1.78
N GLU A 18 -15.45 -11.71 -2.44
CA GLU A 18 -14.72 -12.96 -2.65
C GLU A 18 -13.46 -12.73 -3.46
N THR A 19 -13.56 -11.91 -4.48
CA THR A 19 -12.41 -11.58 -5.32
C THR A 19 -11.35 -10.85 -4.51
N GLU A 20 -11.76 -9.91 -3.66
CA GLU A 20 -10.80 -9.20 -2.79
C GLU A 20 -10.10 -10.15 -1.84
N GLN A 21 -10.84 -11.07 -1.26
CA GLN A 21 -10.27 -12.05 -0.34
C GLN A 21 -9.23 -12.91 -1.05
N LEU A 22 -9.58 -13.42 -2.23
CA LEU A 22 -8.65 -14.22 -3.01
C LEU A 22 -7.41 -13.41 -3.41
N ALA A 23 -7.62 -12.15 -3.80
CA ALA A 23 -6.50 -11.28 -4.16
C ALA A 23 -5.55 -11.09 -2.98
N LEU A 24 -6.10 -10.95 -1.75
CA LEU A 24 -5.27 -10.82 -0.56
C LEU A 24 -4.47 -12.08 -0.32
N GLU A 25 -5.08 -13.26 -0.49
CA GLU A 25 -4.38 -14.52 -0.31
C GLU A 25 -3.22 -14.68 -1.28
N PHE A 26 -3.38 -14.20 -2.51
CA PHE A 26 -2.28 -14.21 -3.48
C PHE A 26 -1.17 -13.24 -3.13
N ILE A 27 -1.51 -12.11 -2.54
CA ILE A 27 -0.54 -11.06 -2.27
C ILE A 27 0.23 -11.29 -0.98
N LEU A 28 -0.42 -11.84 0.04
CA LEU A 28 0.21 -12.02 1.36
C LEU A 28 1.58 -12.69 1.30
N PRO A 29 1.76 -13.81 0.57
CA PRO A 29 3.09 -14.43 0.53
C PRO A 29 4.13 -13.62 -0.24
N LYS A 30 3.71 -12.64 -1.04
CA LYS A 30 4.63 -11.80 -1.80
C LYS A 30 5.12 -10.60 -1.00
N VAL A 31 4.41 -10.22 0.05
CA VAL A 31 4.73 -9.04 0.83
C VAL A 31 5.40 -9.48 2.13
N LYS A 32 6.69 -9.78 2.01
CA LYS A 32 7.53 -10.25 3.11
C LYS A 32 8.80 -9.43 3.18
N LYS A 33 9.51 -9.56 4.30
CA LYS A 33 10.83 -8.95 4.48
C LYS A 33 10.81 -7.45 4.22
N MET A 34 11.61 -6.97 3.29
CA MET A 34 11.73 -5.54 3.03
C MET A 34 10.41 -4.93 2.56
N ARG A 35 9.67 -5.62 1.70
CA ARG A 35 8.36 -5.10 1.26
C ARG A 35 7.43 -4.89 2.44
N LEU A 36 7.42 -5.82 3.37
CA LEU A 36 6.57 -5.72 4.55
C LEU A 36 7.03 -4.59 5.47
N ARG A 37 8.33 -4.43 5.65
CA ARG A 37 8.87 -3.35 6.46
C ARG A 37 8.49 -1.98 5.88
N VAL A 38 8.61 -1.83 4.57
CA VAL A 38 8.24 -0.59 3.89
C VAL A 38 6.74 -0.34 4.02
N LEU A 39 5.93 -1.38 3.81
CA LEU A 39 4.48 -1.25 3.91
C LEU A 39 4.05 -0.85 5.33
N LYS A 40 4.61 -1.48 6.34
CA LYS A 40 4.28 -1.16 7.73
C LYS A 40 4.72 0.26 8.10
N SER A 41 5.86 0.69 7.57
CA SER A 41 6.32 2.06 7.77
C SER A 41 5.31 3.07 7.23
N ILE A 42 4.85 2.85 6.00
CA ILE A 42 3.87 3.74 5.38
C ILE A 42 2.55 3.69 6.15
N ALA A 43 2.12 2.50 6.55
CA ALA A 43 0.87 2.35 7.30
C ALA A 43 0.90 3.09 8.64
N SER A 44 2.07 3.19 9.26
CA SER A 44 2.20 3.84 10.56
C SER A 44 1.95 5.35 10.49
N ALA A 45 2.00 5.93 9.30
CA ALA A 45 1.78 7.37 9.12
C ALA A 45 0.29 7.74 9.06
N GLY A 46 -0.60 6.76 9.08
CA GLY A 46 -2.05 7.02 9.02
C GLY A 46 -2.54 7.19 7.59
N TRP A 47 -3.84 7.50 7.48
CA TRP A 47 -4.54 7.45 6.19
C TRP A 47 -4.27 8.66 5.28
N THR A 48 -3.96 9.80 5.87
CA THR A 48 -3.93 11.06 5.12
C THR A 48 -2.54 11.63 4.92
N ARG A 49 -1.60 11.33 5.82
CA ARG A 49 -0.27 11.91 5.72
C ARG A 49 0.67 11.10 4.83
N GLY A 50 0.70 9.81 5.02
CA GLY A 50 1.62 8.96 4.27
C GLY A 50 3.08 9.24 4.58
N LYS A 51 3.97 8.66 3.79
CA LYS A 51 5.42 8.84 3.92
C LYS A 51 6.06 8.94 2.54
N THR A 52 7.07 9.80 2.43
CA THR A 52 7.94 9.82 1.27
C THR A 52 8.96 8.69 1.35
N GLY A 53 9.64 8.41 0.25
CA GLY A 53 10.71 7.42 0.26
C GLY A 53 11.79 7.73 1.28
N SER A 54 12.19 9.00 1.41
CA SER A 54 13.19 9.41 2.39
C SER A 54 12.72 9.16 3.82
N GLU A 55 11.44 9.43 4.09
CA GLU A 55 10.89 9.19 5.42
C GLU A 55 10.87 7.70 5.76
N VAL A 56 10.54 6.86 4.78
CA VAL A 56 10.59 5.42 4.97
C VAL A 56 12.00 4.96 5.27
N VAL A 57 12.98 5.46 4.51
CA VAL A 57 14.39 5.11 4.72
C VAL A 57 14.82 5.41 6.17
N ASN A 58 14.46 6.59 6.66
CA ASN A 58 14.78 6.97 8.04
C ASN A 58 14.08 6.08 9.05
N ASP A 59 12.83 5.72 8.78
CA ASP A 59 12.02 4.95 9.73
C ASP A 59 12.54 3.53 9.89
N ILE A 60 12.94 2.88 8.79
CA ILE A 60 13.36 1.49 8.84
C ILE A 60 14.88 1.32 8.80
N ASP A 61 15.61 2.43 8.84
CA ASP A 61 17.07 2.43 8.77
C ASP A 61 17.56 1.68 7.54
N GLY A 62 16.95 1.99 6.38
CA GLY A 62 17.25 1.32 5.13
C GLY A 62 18.04 2.19 4.17
N TYR A 63 18.16 1.72 2.95
CA TYR A 63 18.81 2.44 1.86
C TYR A 63 17.79 2.77 0.79
N ILE A 64 17.90 3.98 0.21
CA ILE A 64 16.94 4.43 -0.79
C ILE A 64 16.92 3.49 -2.01
N VAL A 65 18.08 2.96 -2.38
CA VAL A 65 18.17 2.04 -3.54
C VAL A 65 17.42 0.74 -3.30
N SER A 66 17.23 0.34 -2.04
CA SER A 66 16.46 -0.85 -1.69
C SER A 66 14.98 -0.52 -1.47
N VAL A 67 14.70 0.67 -0.98
CA VAL A 67 13.34 1.09 -0.62
C VAL A 67 12.52 1.45 -1.86
N ARG A 68 13.10 2.19 -2.82
CA ARG A 68 12.36 2.62 -3.99
C ARG A 68 11.71 1.49 -4.78
N PRO A 69 12.44 0.40 -5.11
CA PRO A 69 11.77 -0.69 -5.83
C PRO A 69 10.63 -1.30 -5.04
N ARG A 70 10.76 -1.36 -3.72
CA ARG A 70 9.67 -1.91 -2.87
C ARG A 70 8.44 -1.02 -2.92
N ILE A 71 8.65 0.30 -2.93
CA ILE A 71 7.53 1.24 -3.04
C ILE A 71 6.82 1.04 -4.39
N THR A 72 7.57 0.94 -5.47
CA THR A 72 7.00 0.70 -6.80
C THR A 72 6.15 -0.58 -6.81
N GLU A 73 6.69 -1.65 -6.26
CA GLU A 73 6.00 -2.93 -6.21
C GLU A 73 4.72 -2.86 -5.38
N LEU A 74 4.80 -2.21 -4.22
CA LEU A 74 3.62 -2.06 -3.36
C LEU A 74 2.55 -1.23 -4.03
N ASN A 75 2.93 -0.20 -4.79
CA ASN A 75 1.98 0.59 -5.56
C ASN A 75 1.32 -0.27 -6.64
N GLU A 76 2.10 -1.09 -7.33
CA GLU A 76 1.56 -1.99 -8.35
C GLU A 76 0.60 -3.01 -7.77
N TYR A 77 0.85 -3.45 -6.54
CA TYR A 77 -0.06 -4.37 -5.85
C TYR A 77 -1.32 -3.67 -5.34
N GLY A 78 -1.39 -2.35 -5.42
CA GLY A 78 -2.55 -1.60 -4.91
C GLY A 78 -2.56 -1.45 -3.40
N LEU A 79 -1.42 -1.63 -2.75
CA LEU A 79 -1.33 -1.56 -1.29
C LEU A 79 -1.01 -0.15 -0.80
N ILE A 80 -0.44 0.67 -1.66
CA ILE A 80 -0.21 2.10 -1.41
C ILE A 80 -0.61 2.87 -2.64
N THR A 81 -0.79 4.18 -2.48
CA THR A 81 -1.20 5.06 -3.58
C THR A 81 -0.47 6.39 -3.42
N PRO A 82 -0.18 7.09 -4.53
CA PRO A 82 0.51 8.37 -4.42
C PRO A 82 -0.35 9.44 -3.75
N GLY A 83 0.29 10.21 -2.90
CA GLY A 83 -0.31 11.37 -2.26
C GLY A 83 0.33 12.65 -2.75
N GLU A 84 0.41 13.65 -1.88
CA GLU A 84 0.98 14.94 -2.22
C GLU A 84 2.50 14.90 -2.18
N LYS A 85 3.12 15.78 -2.93
CA LYS A 85 4.57 15.94 -2.86
C LYS A 85 4.94 16.73 -1.61
N ARG A 86 6.04 16.35 -0.99
CA ARG A 86 6.59 17.05 0.15
C ARG A 86 8.07 17.32 -0.05
N LYS A 87 8.53 18.42 0.51
CA LYS A 87 9.93 18.77 0.46
C LYS A 87 10.72 17.92 1.44
N ASN A 88 11.81 17.33 0.97
CA ASN A 88 12.68 16.54 1.85
C ASN A 88 13.76 17.42 2.47
N ALA A 89 14.64 16.80 3.27
CA ALA A 89 15.68 17.53 3.99
C ALA A 89 16.67 18.21 3.06
N ARG A 90 16.81 17.73 1.82
CA ARG A 90 17.70 18.32 0.83
C ARG A 90 17.06 19.47 0.06
N GLY A 91 15.78 19.75 0.30
CA GLY A 91 15.05 20.77 -0.42
C GLY A 91 14.41 20.30 -1.71
N SER A 92 14.51 19.04 -2.03
CA SER A 92 13.85 18.45 -3.22
C SER A 92 12.47 17.96 -2.86
N TYR A 93 11.56 17.97 -3.84
CA TYR A 93 10.22 17.46 -3.62
C TYR A 93 10.16 15.97 -3.90
N GLU A 94 9.48 15.25 -3.04
CA GLU A 94 9.27 13.81 -3.19
C GLU A 94 7.78 13.51 -3.04
N LEU A 95 7.33 12.52 -3.79
CA LEU A 95 5.96 12.04 -3.69
C LEU A 95 5.78 11.33 -2.35
N SER A 96 4.70 11.63 -1.65
CA SER A 96 4.32 10.84 -0.49
C SER A 96 3.49 9.65 -0.93
N TRP A 97 3.45 8.61 -0.10
CA TRP A 97 2.72 7.38 -0.38
C TRP A 97 1.75 7.13 0.76
N LEU A 98 0.50 6.90 0.41
CA LEU A 98 -0.57 6.68 1.37
C LEU A 98 -0.92 5.21 1.41
N ILE A 99 -1.24 4.72 2.60
CA ILE A 99 -1.72 3.35 2.75
C ILE A 99 -3.14 3.24 2.17
N THR A 100 -3.44 2.13 1.50
CA THR A 100 -4.80 1.82 1.06
C THR A 100 -5.46 0.90 2.07
N SER A 101 -6.77 0.72 1.96
CA SER A 101 -7.48 -0.25 2.82
C SER A 101 -6.88 -1.64 2.67
N LYS A 102 -6.61 -2.03 1.44
CA LYS A 102 -5.99 -3.32 1.14
C LYS A 102 -4.60 -3.41 1.76
N GLY A 103 -3.81 -2.33 1.63
CA GLY A 103 -2.47 -2.30 2.21
C GLY A 103 -2.49 -2.43 3.71
N LYS A 104 -3.45 -1.78 4.37
CA LYS A 104 -3.57 -1.87 5.81
C LYS A 104 -3.91 -3.30 6.24
N GLN A 105 -4.81 -3.96 5.51
CA GLN A 105 -5.13 -5.35 5.80
C GLN A 105 -3.91 -6.26 5.65
N VAL A 106 -3.15 -6.09 4.59
CA VAL A 106 -1.94 -6.89 4.37
C VAL A 106 -0.93 -6.65 5.48
N ALA A 107 -0.73 -5.39 5.88
CA ALA A 107 0.22 -5.04 6.93
C ALA A 107 -0.18 -5.68 8.26
N GLU A 108 -1.49 -5.74 8.54
CA GLU A 108 -2.00 -6.31 9.79
C GLU A 108 -2.00 -7.83 9.79
N MET A 109 -2.21 -8.44 8.64
CA MET A 109 -2.27 -9.90 8.53
C MET A 109 -0.91 -10.57 8.45
N ASN A 110 0.13 -9.82 8.15
CA ASN A 110 1.49 -10.33 8.01
C ASN A 110 2.31 -10.00 9.25
N ASP A 111 2.82 -11.02 9.90
CA ASP A 111 3.51 -10.89 11.19
C ASP A 111 5.02 -10.94 11.10
N GLU A 112 5.56 -10.99 9.96
CA GLU A 112 6.97 -11.20 9.81
C GLU A 112 7.85 -10.05 10.24
#